data_9a2e2a38b74c8b62b9b3483e5184cf41
#
_entry.id   9a2e2a38b74c8b62b9b3483e5184cf41
#
_cell.length_a   1.000
_cell.length_b   1.000
_cell.length_c   1.000
_cell.angle_alpha   90.00
_cell.angle_beta   90.00
_cell.angle_gamma   90.00
#
_symmetry.space_group_name_H-M   'P 1'
#
loop_
_entity.id
_entity.type
_entity.pdbx_description
1 polymer ?
#
loop_
_entity_poly.entity_id
_entity_poly.type
_entity_poly.pdbx_seq_one_letter_code
_entity_poly.pdbx_strand_id
1 'polypeptide(L)'
;ARTGGPVKTEDDPLDPDPVPSTRKSMAAIRHVEETVPGAVPEGLVLRYGPFYGHGASDNLLDAVRKRQMPVIGGGTGIWSFCEITDAAAATVAAVTRGAPGIYNIADDDPAPVREWLPYLAECIGAKAPMRAPTWLGELLAGQLVVSLMTRARGSVNEKAKRELGWAPGYASWRDGFRDWAKTAEQARAA
;
A
#
# COMPACT_ATOMS: atom_id res chain seq x y z
N ALA A 1 -1.77 7.70 9.43
CA ALA A 1 -1.16 8.05 10.72
C ALA A 1 -0.61 6.83 11.42
N ARG A 2 0.41 6.99 12.26
CA ARG A 2 1.02 5.90 13.06
C ARG A 2 0.30 5.67 14.39
N THR A 3 -0.70 6.48 14.69
CA THR A 3 -1.48 6.48 15.94
C THR A 3 -2.92 6.01 15.69
N GLY A 4 -3.63 5.62 16.73
CA GLY A 4 -5.01 5.15 16.68
C GLY A 4 -5.13 3.69 16.23
N GLY A 5 -6.28 3.32 15.70
CA GLY A 5 -6.61 1.96 15.29
C GLY A 5 -5.69 1.38 14.20
N PRO A 6 -5.75 0.05 13.99
CA PRO A 6 -4.89 -0.63 13.02
C PRO A 6 -5.20 -0.26 11.57
N VAL A 7 -6.41 0.16 11.28
CA VAL A 7 -6.90 0.54 9.95
C VAL A 7 -7.49 1.95 10.01
N LYS A 8 -7.40 2.68 8.92
CA LYS A 8 -7.80 4.08 8.80
C LYS A 8 -8.89 4.28 7.75
N THR A 9 -9.79 5.20 8.02
CA THR A 9 -10.76 5.75 7.08
C THR A 9 -10.23 7.05 6.47
N GLU A 10 -10.98 7.64 5.56
CA GLU A 10 -10.70 8.96 5.00
C GLU A 10 -10.81 10.10 6.02
N ASP A 11 -11.60 9.92 7.07
CA ASP A 11 -11.79 10.90 8.15
C ASP A 11 -10.62 10.92 9.15
N ASP A 12 -9.80 9.89 9.13
CA ASP A 12 -8.60 9.85 9.97
C ASP A 12 -7.53 10.83 9.45
N PRO A 13 -6.90 11.60 10.32
CA PRO A 13 -5.88 12.56 9.91
C PRO A 13 -4.63 11.86 9.34
N LEU A 14 -3.97 12.53 8.43
CA LEU A 14 -2.61 12.17 8.01
C LEU A 14 -1.66 12.15 9.21
N ASP A 15 -0.52 11.45 9.06
CA ASP A 15 0.47 11.36 10.13
C ASP A 15 0.89 12.77 10.62
N PRO A 16 0.61 13.13 11.87
CA PRO A 16 0.94 14.45 12.40
C PRO A 16 2.45 14.62 12.65
N ASP A 17 3.17 13.51 12.88
CA ASP A 17 4.61 13.50 13.13
C ASP A 17 5.32 12.47 12.24
N PRO A 18 5.42 12.72 10.93
CA PRO A 18 6.10 11.82 10.02
C PRO A 18 7.61 11.79 10.28
N VAL A 19 8.25 10.69 9.87
CA VAL A 19 9.72 10.58 9.96
C VAL A 19 10.38 11.73 9.19
N PRO A 20 11.54 12.24 9.65
CA PRO A 20 12.16 13.45 9.09
C PRO A 20 12.30 13.46 7.57
N SER A 21 12.66 12.32 6.97
CA SER A 21 12.83 12.18 5.52
C SER A 21 11.54 12.35 4.70
N THR A 22 10.37 12.20 5.32
CA THR A 22 9.06 12.31 4.62
C THR A 22 8.28 13.57 4.97
N ARG A 23 8.81 14.44 5.82
CA ARG A 23 8.08 15.65 6.27
C ARG A 23 7.63 16.55 5.11
N LYS A 24 8.51 16.78 4.13
CA LYS A 24 8.17 17.59 2.95
C LYS A 24 7.10 16.94 2.08
N SER A 25 7.22 15.64 1.80
CA SER A 25 6.22 14.91 1.03
C SER A 25 4.88 14.86 1.76
N MET A 26 4.89 14.66 3.08
CA MET A 26 3.67 14.66 3.87
C MET A 26 3.00 16.04 3.92
N ALA A 27 3.78 17.12 3.97
CA ALA A 27 3.26 18.49 3.88
C ALA A 27 2.62 18.75 2.51
N ALA A 28 3.24 18.28 1.43
CA ALA A 28 2.68 18.39 0.08
C ALA A 28 1.37 17.60 -0.07
N ILE A 29 1.32 16.36 0.43
CA ILE A 29 0.11 15.55 0.42
C ILE A 29 -1.01 16.24 1.20
N ARG A 30 -0.72 16.76 2.38
CA ARG A 30 -1.69 17.49 3.19
C ARG A 30 -2.23 18.72 2.44
N HIS A 31 -1.35 19.49 1.80
CA HIS A 31 -1.76 20.63 1.00
C HIS A 31 -2.69 20.24 -0.16
N VAL A 32 -2.40 19.14 -0.87
CA VAL A 32 -3.27 18.62 -1.93
C VAL A 32 -4.65 18.25 -1.37
N GLU A 33 -4.70 17.52 -0.27
CA GLU A 33 -5.95 17.07 0.35
C GLU A 33 -6.81 18.20 0.92
N GLU A 34 -6.18 19.27 1.41
CA GLU A 34 -6.87 20.45 1.89
C GLU A 34 -7.36 21.36 0.74
N THR A 35 -6.65 21.37 -0.39
CA THR A 35 -6.89 22.31 -1.47
C THR A 35 -7.82 21.74 -2.54
N VAL A 36 -7.54 20.51 -3.02
CA VAL A 36 -8.21 19.97 -4.22
C VAL A 36 -9.73 19.83 -4.05
N PRO A 37 -10.27 19.28 -2.96
CA PRO A 37 -11.73 19.13 -2.82
C PRO A 37 -12.51 20.43 -2.76
N GLY A 38 -11.85 21.54 -2.42
CA GLY A 38 -12.46 22.86 -2.30
C GLY A 38 -12.13 23.84 -3.43
N ALA A 39 -11.04 23.61 -4.18
CA ALA A 39 -10.54 24.54 -5.19
C ALA A 39 -11.19 24.38 -6.55
N VAL A 40 -11.71 23.19 -6.84
CA VAL A 40 -12.41 22.88 -8.10
C VAL A 40 -13.74 22.19 -7.79
N PRO A 41 -14.82 22.48 -8.57
CA PRO A 41 -16.15 21.94 -8.30
C PRO A 41 -16.23 20.42 -8.17
N GLU A 42 -15.33 19.71 -8.83
CA GLU A 42 -15.29 18.24 -8.88
C GLU A 42 -13.93 17.67 -8.42
N GLY A 43 -13.29 18.32 -7.44
CA GLY A 43 -11.97 17.92 -6.95
C GLY A 43 -12.01 16.62 -6.16
N LEU A 44 -11.34 15.56 -6.66
CA LEU A 44 -11.16 14.29 -5.98
C LEU A 44 -9.70 14.02 -5.68
N VAL A 45 -9.45 13.37 -4.54
CA VAL A 45 -8.14 12.86 -4.14
C VAL A 45 -8.26 11.36 -3.90
N LEU A 46 -7.43 10.59 -4.60
CA LEU A 46 -7.35 9.14 -4.45
C LEU A 46 -6.10 8.76 -3.67
N ARG A 47 -6.28 8.19 -2.49
CA ARG A 47 -5.20 7.64 -1.65
C ARG A 47 -5.03 6.16 -1.97
N TYR A 48 -4.10 5.86 -2.85
CA TYR A 48 -3.82 4.48 -3.21
C TYR A 48 -2.98 3.77 -2.15
N GLY A 49 -3.31 2.51 -1.91
CA GLY A 49 -2.42 1.56 -1.26
C GLY A 49 -1.15 1.29 -2.07
N PRO A 50 -0.13 0.64 -1.49
CA PRO A 50 1.04 0.19 -2.23
C PRO A 50 0.61 -0.67 -3.43
N PHE A 51 1.07 -0.27 -4.63
CA PHE A 51 0.74 -0.98 -5.84
C PHE A 51 1.46 -2.31 -5.94
N TYR A 52 0.79 -3.30 -6.50
CA TYR A 52 1.39 -4.53 -6.98
C TYR A 52 0.75 -4.93 -8.32
N GLY A 53 1.34 -5.92 -8.98
CA GLY A 53 0.90 -6.37 -10.29
C GLY A 53 1.99 -6.21 -11.33
N HIS A 54 1.76 -6.77 -12.51
CA HIS A 54 2.73 -6.75 -13.60
C HIS A 54 3.05 -5.32 -14.06
N GLY A 55 4.34 -4.99 -14.12
CA GLY A 55 4.83 -3.65 -14.48
C GLY A 55 4.74 -2.59 -13.37
N ALA A 56 4.03 -2.86 -12.26
CA ALA A 56 3.88 -1.89 -11.18
C ALA A 56 5.00 -1.98 -10.13
N SER A 57 5.37 -3.19 -9.72
CA SER A 57 6.31 -3.40 -8.61
C SER A 57 7.20 -4.64 -8.81
N ASP A 58 7.58 -4.96 -10.04
CA ASP A 58 8.38 -6.16 -10.35
C ASP A 58 9.72 -6.18 -9.61
N ASN A 59 10.27 -5.02 -9.29
CA ASN A 59 11.46 -4.87 -8.45
C ASN A 59 11.25 -5.40 -7.01
N LEU A 60 10.03 -5.41 -6.50
CA LEU A 60 9.71 -6.01 -5.20
C LEU A 60 9.93 -7.53 -5.23
N LEU A 61 9.50 -8.20 -6.30
CA LEU A 61 9.70 -9.64 -6.46
C LEU A 61 11.20 -9.99 -6.46
N ASP A 62 12.00 -9.18 -7.16
CA ASP A 62 13.45 -9.38 -7.19
C ASP A 62 14.11 -9.14 -5.83
N ALA A 63 13.68 -8.11 -5.10
CA ALA A 63 14.15 -7.86 -3.75
C ALA A 63 13.83 -9.02 -2.80
N VAL A 64 12.62 -9.59 -2.91
CA VAL A 64 12.20 -10.76 -2.12
C VAL A 64 13.01 -12.00 -2.50
N ARG A 65 13.20 -12.29 -3.79
CA ARG A 65 14.06 -13.41 -4.26
C ARG A 65 15.47 -13.31 -3.74
N LYS A 66 16.05 -12.11 -3.75
CA LYS A 66 17.41 -11.83 -3.25
C LYS A 66 17.48 -11.72 -1.72
N ARG A 67 16.35 -11.89 -1.02
CA ARG A 67 16.24 -11.73 0.45
C ARG A 67 16.70 -10.36 0.96
N GLN A 68 16.56 -9.33 0.12
CA GLN A 68 16.91 -7.95 0.44
C GLN A 68 15.82 -7.22 1.24
N MET A 69 14.68 -7.88 1.46
CA MET A 69 13.54 -7.35 2.23
C MET A 69 13.29 -8.21 3.47
N PRO A 70 13.98 -7.94 4.58
CA PRO A 70 13.75 -8.67 5.82
C PRO A 70 12.47 -8.20 6.53
N VAL A 71 11.88 -9.05 7.35
CA VAL A 71 10.87 -8.64 8.33
C VAL A 71 11.58 -7.93 9.47
N ILE A 72 11.39 -6.61 9.59
CA ILE A 72 12.07 -5.80 10.61
C ILE A 72 11.21 -5.76 11.89
N GLY A 73 11.85 -5.97 13.02
CA GLY A 73 11.19 -6.02 14.34
C GLY A 73 10.10 -7.10 14.36
N GLY A 74 8.91 -6.74 14.83
CA GLY A 74 7.75 -7.65 14.84
C GLY A 74 7.01 -7.76 13.52
N GLY A 75 7.36 -6.97 12.48
CA GLY A 75 6.63 -6.90 11.22
C GLY A 75 5.17 -6.51 11.39
N THR A 76 4.89 -5.60 12.33
CA THR A 76 3.53 -5.23 12.77
C THR A 76 2.91 -4.11 11.94
N GLY A 77 3.67 -3.48 11.05
CA GLY A 77 3.14 -2.48 10.13
C GLY A 77 2.09 -3.11 9.20
N ILE A 78 0.91 -2.51 9.13
CA ILE A 78 -0.23 -3.00 8.34
C ILE A 78 -0.25 -2.27 7.00
N TRP A 79 -0.32 -3.05 5.92
CA TRP A 79 -0.42 -2.54 4.55
C TRP A 79 -1.76 -2.95 3.96
N SER A 80 -2.38 -2.03 3.22
CA SER A 80 -3.55 -2.27 2.38
C SER A 80 -3.10 -2.11 0.95
N PHE A 81 -3.06 -3.19 0.21
CA PHE A 81 -2.52 -3.21 -1.14
C PHE A 81 -3.55 -2.74 -2.17
N CYS A 82 -3.08 -2.37 -3.35
CA CYS A 82 -3.93 -2.09 -4.50
C CYS A 82 -3.31 -2.72 -5.75
N GLU A 83 -4.03 -3.63 -6.39
CA GLU A 83 -3.60 -4.18 -7.67
C GLU A 83 -3.69 -3.08 -8.74
N ILE A 84 -2.75 -3.07 -9.69
CA ILE A 84 -2.60 -1.95 -10.64
C ILE A 84 -3.80 -1.79 -11.58
N THR A 85 -4.46 -2.88 -11.96
CA THR A 85 -5.67 -2.80 -12.79
C THR A 85 -6.89 -2.34 -11.99
N ASP A 86 -6.95 -2.71 -10.71
CA ASP A 86 -7.95 -2.21 -9.78
C ASP A 86 -7.78 -0.71 -9.51
N ALA A 87 -6.54 -0.24 -9.42
CA ALA A 87 -6.23 1.19 -9.34
C ALA A 87 -6.72 1.95 -10.57
N ALA A 88 -6.49 1.41 -11.76
CA ALA A 88 -6.98 2.00 -13.01
C ALA A 88 -8.52 2.03 -13.05
N ALA A 89 -9.18 0.94 -12.66
CA ALA A 89 -10.64 0.88 -12.59
C ALA A 89 -11.22 1.88 -11.57
N ALA A 90 -10.57 2.03 -10.41
CA ALA A 90 -10.95 3.03 -9.41
C ALA A 90 -10.81 4.46 -9.93
N THR A 91 -9.74 4.75 -10.69
CA THR A 91 -9.53 6.05 -11.32
C THR A 91 -10.66 6.38 -12.30
N VAL A 92 -11.01 5.42 -13.17
CA VAL A 92 -12.12 5.58 -14.11
C VAL A 92 -13.45 5.81 -13.38
N ALA A 93 -13.70 5.04 -12.32
CA ALA A 93 -14.91 5.19 -11.51
C ALA A 93 -14.97 6.58 -10.84
N ALA A 94 -13.84 7.06 -10.31
CA ALA A 94 -13.74 8.38 -9.70
C ALA A 94 -14.06 9.49 -10.70
N VAL A 95 -13.47 9.44 -11.90
CA VAL A 95 -13.69 10.45 -12.95
C VAL A 95 -15.14 10.45 -13.47
N THR A 96 -15.78 9.29 -13.52
CA THR A 96 -17.11 9.15 -14.13
C THR A 96 -18.26 9.31 -13.14
N ARG A 97 -18.06 9.05 -11.86
CA ARG A 97 -19.12 8.96 -10.85
C ARG A 97 -18.77 9.59 -9.51
N GLY A 98 -17.50 9.98 -9.30
CA GLY A 98 -17.05 10.46 -8.02
C GLY A 98 -17.63 11.82 -7.64
N ALA A 99 -18.03 11.97 -6.38
CA ALA A 99 -18.28 13.28 -5.77
C ALA A 99 -16.96 13.87 -5.24
N PRO A 100 -16.85 15.20 -5.10
CA PRO A 100 -15.68 15.83 -4.51
C PRO A 100 -15.33 15.25 -3.14
N GLY A 101 -14.03 15.00 -2.92
CA GLY A 101 -13.58 14.46 -1.64
C GLY A 101 -12.34 13.57 -1.75
N ILE A 102 -12.07 12.88 -0.65
CA ILE A 102 -10.92 11.96 -0.52
C ILE A 102 -11.45 10.54 -0.48
N TYR A 103 -10.77 9.61 -1.17
CA TYR A 103 -11.12 8.20 -1.25
C TYR A 103 -9.90 7.32 -1.07
N ASN A 104 -9.96 6.34 -0.18
CA ASN A 104 -8.95 5.30 -0.07
C ASN A 104 -9.22 4.21 -1.11
N ILE A 105 -8.19 3.85 -1.86
CA ILE A 105 -8.26 2.81 -2.90
C ILE A 105 -7.28 1.70 -2.53
N ALA A 106 -7.81 0.61 -2.05
CA ALA A 106 -7.07 -0.57 -1.60
C ALA A 106 -7.96 -1.82 -1.67
N ASP A 107 -7.37 -2.99 -1.49
CA ASP A 107 -8.11 -4.24 -1.31
C ASP A 107 -8.82 -4.31 0.06
N ASP A 108 -9.54 -5.41 0.30
CA ASP A 108 -10.37 -5.60 1.50
C ASP A 108 -9.61 -6.28 2.66
N ASP A 109 -8.32 -6.58 2.48
CA ASP A 109 -7.55 -7.45 3.36
C ASP A 109 -6.27 -6.76 3.89
N PRO A 110 -6.39 -5.72 4.75
CA PRO A 110 -5.24 -5.10 5.38
C PRO A 110 -4.41 -6.12 6.17
N ALA A 111 -3.11 -6.22 5.90
CA ALA A 111 -2.28 -7.25 6.49
C ALA A 111 -0.96 -6.72 7.07
N PRO A 112 -0.48 -7.28 8.20
CA PRO A 112 0.82 -6.95 8.73
C PRO A 112 1.94 -7.56 7.88
N VAL A 113 3.09 -6.87 7.84
CA VAL A 113 4.28 -7.29 7.07
C VAL A 113 4.69 -8.73 7.37
N ARG A 114 4.58 -9.16 8.63
CA ARG A 114 4.91 -10.54 9.05
C ARG A 114 4.05 -11.62 8.39
N GLU A 115 2.93 -11.24 7.77
CA GLU A 115 2.02 -12.16 7.07
C GLU A 115 2.20 -12.08 5.55
N TRP A 116 2.10 -10.87 4.98
CA TRP A 116 2.13 -10.74 3.52
C TRP A 116 3.52 -11.00 2.90
N LEU A 117 4.61 -10.60 3.58
CA LEU A 117 5.94 -10.74 3.01
C LEU A 117 6.42 -12.20 2.92
N PRO A 118 6.22 -13.06 3.95
CA PRO A 118 6.48 -14.51 3.80
C PRO A 118 5.59 -15.17 2.74
N TYR A 119 4.32 -14.77 2.65
CA TYR A 119 3.40 -15.31 1.66
C TYR A 119 3.82 -14.95 0.22
N LEU A 120 4.22 -13.68 0.00
CA LEU A 120 4.78 -13.28 -1.30
C LEU A 120 6.01 -14.11 -1.67
N ALA A 121 6.91 -14.33 -0.70
CA ALA A 121 8.09 -15.18 -0.91
C ALA A 121 7.69 -16.62 -1.32
N GLU A 122 6.67 -17.19 -0.68
CA GLU A 122 6.12 -18.51 -1.02
C GLU A 122 5.54 -18.52 -2.44
N CYS A 123 4.73 -17.52 -2.81
CA CYS A 123 4.13 -17.42 -4.15
C CYS A 123 5.17 -17.44 -5.28
N ILE A 124 6.34 -16.84 -5.07
CA ILE A 124 7.43 -16.77 -6.07
C ILE A 124 8.51 -17.86 -5.90
N GLY A 125 8.27 -18.87 -5.07
CA GLY A 125 9.23 -19.95 -4.80
C GLY A 125 10.54 -19.49 -4.14
N ALA A 126 10.53 -18.32 -3.46
CA ALA A 126 11.69 -17.77 -2.79
C ALA A 126 11.84 -18.32 -1.35
N LYS A 127 13.05 -18.26 -0.83
CA LYS A 127 13.31 -18.57 0.58
C LYS A 127 12.58 -17.54 1.48
N ALA A 128 12.09 -18.00 2.62
CA ALA A 128 11.46 -17.12 3.60
C ALA A 128 12.32 -15.90 3.93
N PRO A 129 11.72 -14.72 4.12
CA PRO A 129 12.44 -13.50 4.45
C PRO A 129 13.19 -13.65 5.78
N MET A 130 14.35 -13.03 5.86
CA MET A 130 15.10 -12.95 7.11
C MET A 130 14.36 -12.07 8.12
N ARG A 131 14.66 -12.26 9.39
CA ARG A 131 14.20 -11.35 10.45
C ARG A 131 15.37 -10.48 10.90
N ALA A 132 15.13 -9.18 11.03
CA ALA A 132 16.12 -8.23 11.50
C ALA A 132 15.59 -7.43 12.69
N PRO A 133 16.39 -7.19 13.74
CA PRO A 133 15.99 -6.31 14.82
C PRO A 133 15.87 -4.87 14.31
N THR A 134 15.05 -4.06 14.98
CA THR A 134 14.73 -2.68 14.58
C THR A 134 15.99 -1.81 14.40
N TRP A 135 16.94 -1.89 15.35
CA TRP A 135 18.17 -1.10 15.28
C TRP A 135 19.01 -1.39 14.02
N LEU A 136 19.07 -2.65 13.60
CA LEU A 136 19.79 -3.05 12.38
C LEU A 136 19.04 -2.55 11.13
N GLY A 137 17.71 -2.61 11.17
CA GLY A 137 16.88 -2.05 10.11
C GLY A 137 17.08 -0.53 9.96
N GLU A 138 17.17 0.22 11.05
CA GLU A 138 17.46 1.65 11.03
C GLU A 138 18.81 1.98 10.42
N LEU A 139 19.83 1.19 10.76
CA LEU A 139 21.18 1.37 10.25
C LEU A 139 21.29 1.09 8.73
N LEU A 140 20.63 0.03 8.24
CA LEU A 140 20.80 -0.46 6.87
C LEU A 140 19.76 0.10 5.90
N ALA A 141 18.52 0.29 6.34
CA ALA A 141 17.38 0.66 5.50
C ALA A 141 16.78 2.03 5.86
N GLY A 142 17.14 2.59 7.01
CA GLY A 142 16.69 3.89 7.46
C GLY A 142 15.33 3.88 8.16
N GLN A 143 15.02 4.98 8.84
CA GLN A 143 13.85 5.13 9.70
C GLN A 143 12.52 4.98 8.94
N LEU A 144 12.45 5.38 7.67
CA LEU A 144 11.23 5.25 6.87
C LEU A 144 10.84 3.79 6.70
N VAL A 145 11.79 2.96 6.26
CA VAL A 145 11.54 1.52 6.04
C VAL A 145 11.14 0.85 7.35
N VAL A 146 11.84 1.14 8.43
CA VAL A 146 11.49 0.62 9.76
C VAL A 146 10.09 1.05 10.16
N SER A 147 9.72 2.32 9.95
CA SER A 147 8.37 2.81 10.26
C SER A 147 7.29 2.10 9.44
N LEU A 148 7.52 1.89 8.14
CA LEU A 148 6.60 1.16 7.27
C LEU A 148 6.44 -0.30 7.71
N MET A 149 7.54 -0.95 8.11
CA MET A 149 7.54 -2.35 8.53
C MET A 149 6.91 -2.59 9.92
N THR A 150 6.91 -1.56 10.79
CA THR A 150 6.53 -1.75 12.21
C THR A 150 5.35 -0.90 12.67
N ARG A 151 5.09 0.26 12.04
CA ARG A 151 4.14 1.27 12.52
C ARG A 151 3.10 1.69 11.47
N ALA A 152 3.23 1.29 10.22
CA ALA A 152 2.23 1.60 9.19
C ALA A 152 0.85 1.13 9.63
N ARG A 153 -0.18 1.86 9.24
CA ARG A 153 -1.59 1.52 9.44
C ARG A 153 -2.23 1.26 8.09
N GLY A 154 -3.07 0.24 8.03
CA GLY A 154 -3.87 -0.03 6.85
C GLY A 154 -4.93 1.04 6.61
N SER A 155 -5.58 0.95 5.48
CA SER A 155 -6.75 1.75 5.13
C SER A 155 -7.89 0.83 4.70
N VAL A 156 -9.12 1.31 4.85
CA VAL A 156 -10.33 0.67 4.35
C VAL A 156 -10.84 1.42 3.13
N ASN A 157 -11.64 0.76 2.30
CA ASN A 157 -12.11 1.25 1.01
C ASN A 157 -13.65 1.38 0.93
N GLU A 158 -14.35 1.28 2.06
CA GLU A 158 -15.81 1.26 2.09
C GLU A 158 -16.45 2.51 1.48
N LYS A 159 -15.80 3.67 1.62
CA LYS A 159 -16.27 4.91 0.98
C LYS A 159 -16.20 4.81 -0.53
N ALA A 160 -15.09 4.34 -1.09
CA ALA A 160 -14.92 4.16 -2.52
C ALA A 160 -15.95 3.15 -3.07
N LYS A 161 -16.19 2.04 -2.39
CA LYS A 161 -17.22 1.07 -2.77
C LYS A 161 -18.61 1.70 -2.83
N ARG A 162 -18.99 2.43 -1.78
CA ARG A 162 -20.32 3.02 -1.66
C ARG A 162 -20.54 4.16 -2.65
N GLU A 163 -19.57 5.06 -2.80
CA GLU A 163 -19.76 6.33 -3.50
C GLU A 163 -19.28 6.31 -4.94
N LEU A 164 -18.24 5.55 -5.24
CA LEU A 164 -17.76 5.36 -6.62
C LEU A 164 -18.41 4.16 -7.32
N GLY A 165 -19.12 3.29 -6.58
CA GLY A 165 -19.62 2.01 -7.10
C GLY A 165 -18.48 1.13 -7.62
N TRP A 166 -17.29 1.28 -7.03
CA TRP A 166 -16.10 0.50 -7.34
C TRP A 166 -15.90 -0.59 -6.29
N ALA A 167 -15.39 -1.72 -6.73
CA ALA A 167 -14.90 -2.76 -5.84
C ALA A 167 -13.62 -3.34 -6.45
N PRO A 168 -12.63 -3.76 -5.62
CA PRO A 168 -11.43 -4.39 -6.13
C PRO A 168 -11.75 -5.72 -6.79
N GLY A 169 -11.17 -5.98 -7.94
CA GLY A 169 -11.22 -7.30 -8.61
C GLY A 169 -10.48 -8.36 -7.80
N TYR A 170 -9.39 -7.94 -7.14
CA TYR A 170 -8.69 -8.73 -6.13
C TYR A 170 -9.08 -8.24 -4.74
N ALA A 171 -10.10 -8.86 -4.14
CA ALA A 171 -10.56 -8.52 -2.79
C ALA A 171 -9.49 -8.80 -1.71
N SER A 172 -8.53 -9.66 -2.00
CA SER A 172 -7.38 -9.94 -1.13
C SER A 172 -6.08 -9.97 -1.94
N TRP A 173 -5.05 -9.34 -1.40
CA TRP A 173 -3.68 -9.43 -1.91
C TRP A 173 -3.18 -10.87 -2.06
N ARG A 174 -3.77 -11.83 -1.31
CA ARG A 174 -3.38 -13.24 -1.41
C ARG A 174 -3.65 -13.81 -2.79
N ASP A 175 -4.81 -13.53 -3.35
CA ASP A 175 -5.16 -13.99 -4.69
C ASP A 175 -4.35 -13.21 -5.75
N GLY A 176 -4.25 -11.91 -5.57
CA GLY A 176 -3.48 -11.06 -6.46
C GLY A 176 -1.98 -11.42 -6.50
N PHE A 177 -1.35 -11.70 -5.37
CA PHE A 177 0.05 -12.11 -5.33
C PHE A 177 0.30 -13.46 -6.02
N ARG A 178 -0.63 -14.42 -5.88
CA ARG A 178 -0.53 -15.69 -6.61
C ARG A 178 -0.57 -15.49 -8.13
N ASP A 179 -1.46 -14.65 -8.60
CA ASP A 179 -1.59 -14.41 -10.04
C ASP A 179 -0.45 -13.55 -10.58
N TRP A 180 -0.01 -12.54 -9.83
CA TRP A 180 1.17 -11.76 -10.16
C TRP A 180 2.44 -12.61 -10.22
N ALA A 181 2.63 -13.52 -9.27
CA ALA A 181 3.78 -14.44 -9.28
C ALA A 181 3.79 -15.33 -10.53
N LYS A 182 2.66 -15.90 -10.93
CA LYS A 182 2.52 -16.72 -12.15
C LYS A 182 2.86 -15.92 -13.41
N THR A 183 2.31 -14.71 -13.53
CA THR A 183 2.56 -13.83 -14.68
C THR A 183 4.02 -13.42 -14.78
N ALA A 184 4.65 -13.09 -13.63
CA ALA A 184 6.06 -12.74 -13.58
C ALA A 184 6.98 -13.92 -13.92
N GLU A 185 6.60 -15.15 -13.58
CA GLU A 185 7.35 -16.35 -13.94
C GLU A 185 7.26 -16.63 -15.45
N GLN A 186 6.08 -16.51 -16.03
CA GLN A 186 5.86 -16.64 -17.49
C GLN A 186 6.68 -15.61 -18.28
N ALA A 187 6.69 -14.34 -17.85
CA ALA A 187 7.46 -13.28 -18.49
C ALA A 187 8.99 -13.49 -18.40
N ARG A 188 9.46 -14.25 -17.41
CA ARG A 188 10.90 -14.59 -17.29
C ARG A 188 11.30 -15.82 -18.12
N ALA A 189 10.35 -16.66 -18.47
CA ALA A 189 10.58 -17.86 -19.26
C ALA A 189 10.51 -17.61 -20.77
N ALA A 190 9.94 -16.48 -21.19
CA ALA A 190 9.84 -16.01 -22.58
C ALA A 190 11.06 -15.21 -22.99
#